data_cc0ddb5e4a583e6cfc0a590cc7b5b9a8
#
_entry.id   cc0ddb5e4a583e6cfc0a590cc7b5b9a8
#
_cell.length_a   1.000
_cell.length_b   1.000
_cell.length_c   1.000
_cell.angle_alpha   90.00
_cell.angle_beta   90.00
_cell.angle_gamma   90.00
#
_symmetry.space_group_name_H-M   'P 1'
#
loop_
_entity.id
_entity.type
_entity.pdbx_description
1 polymer ?
#
loop_
_entity_poly.entity_id
_entity_poly.type
_entity_poly.pdbx_seq_one_letter_code
_entity_poly.pdbx_strand_id
1 'polypeptide(L)'
;MKTVAKGYWINHVEEIIDQEAFDRYVTKVNALIERSEFKMIAIGPVAKTQIGAKDMQFAAVAEFETYEKAMSFISHPGYVDALNELGADEIISVKRTSCVVSG
;
A
#
# COMPACT_ATOMS: atom_id res chain seq x y z
N MET A 1 10.33 28.08 12.07
CA MET A 1 10.28 26.65 12.32
C MET A 1 9.96 25.91 11.02
N LYS A 2 10.76 24.92 10.67
CA LYS A 2 10.50 24.13 9.46
C LYS A 2 9.38 23.13 9.70
N THR A 3 8.40 23.11 8.82
CA THR A 3 7.40 22.07 8.80
C THR A 3 7.92 20.90 7.96
N VAL A 4 7.98 19.73 8.55
CA VAL A 4 8.40 18.52 7.84
C VAL A 4 7.22 18.01 7.00
N ALA A 5 7.44 17.82 5.72
CA ALA A 5 6.41 17.30 4.84
C ALA A 5 6.11 15.84 5.20
N LYS A 6 4.83 15.49 5.24
CA LYS A 6 4.39 14.12 5.38
C LYS A 6 4.59 13.38 4.06
N GLY A 7 4.65 12.07 4.11
CA GLY A 7 4.70 11.24 2.93
C GLY A 7 3.47 10.37 2.84
N TYR A 8 3.07 10.07 1.62
CA TYR A 8 1.89 9.24 1.36
C TYR A 8 2.22 8.15 0.37
N TRP A 9 1.75 6.95 0.68
CA TRP A 9 1.70 5.85 -0.28
C TRP A 9 0.29 5.82 -0.85
N ILE A 10 0.21 5.87 -2.17
CA ILE A 10 -1.07 5.77 -2.88
C ILE A 10 -1.02 4.50 -3.70
N ASN A 11 -1.90 3.56 -3.36
CA ASN A 11 -1.94 2.24 -3.96
C ASN A 11 -3.22 2.05 -4.74
N HIS A 12 -3.08 1.58 -5.98
CA HIS A 12 -4.19 1.23 -6.84
C HIS A 12 -4.04 -0.23 -7.23
N VAL A 13 -5.01 -1.05 -6.86
CA VAL A 13 -5.02 -2.47 -7.22
C VAL A 13 -5.99 -2.65 -8.39
N GLU A 14 -5.42 -3.01 -9.53
CA GLU A 14 -6.16 -3.24 -10.76
C GLU A 14 -6.88 -4.58 -10.73
N GLU A 15 -6.16 -5.61 -10.30
CA GLU A 15 -6.70 -6.96 -10.27
C GLU A 15 -6.05 -7.78 -9.15
N ILE A 16 -6.87 -8.46 -8.35
CA ILE A 16 -6.40 -9.42 -7.36
C ILE A 16 -6.56 -10.80 -8.00
N ILE A 17 -5.42 -11.47 -8.28
CA ILE A 17 -5.40 -12.76 -8.96
C ILE A 17 -5.45 -13.89 -7.94
N ASP A 18 -4.64 -13.80 -6.88
CA ASP A 18 -4.61 -14.77 -5.79
C ASP A 18 -5.13 -14.08 -4.52
N GLN A 19 -6.40 -14.29 -4.23
CA GLN A 19 -7.06 -13.65 -3.10
C GLN A 19 -6.46 -14.07 -1.76
N GLU A 20 -6.09 -15.34 -1.63
CA GLU A 20 -5.52 -15.82 -0.36
C GLU A 20 -4.16 -15.18 -0.08
N ALA A 21 -3.31 -15.07 -1.09
CA ALA A 21 -2.01 -14.42 -0.95
C ALA A 21 -2.19 -12.94 -0.62
N PHE A 22 -3.13 -12.28 -1.27
CA PHE A 22 -3.43 -10.87 -1.01
C PHE A 22 -3.95 -10.67 0.41
N ASP A 23 -4.80 -11.56 0.89
CA ASP A 23 -5.35 -11.49 2.25
C ASP A 23 -4.24 -11.65 3.30
N ARG A 24 -3.28 -12.55 3.07
CA ARG A 24 -2.13 -12.72 3.97
C ARG A 24 -1.25 -11.46 3.97
N TYR A 25 -1.04 -10.86 2.80
CA TYR A 25 -0.32 -9.61 2.68
C TYR A 25 -1.00 -8.50 3.47
N VAL A 26 -2.30 -8.31 3.29
CA VAL A 26 -3.08 -7.28 3.99
C VAL A 26 -3.05 -7.50 5.51
N THR A 27 -3.12 -8.76 5.96
CA THR A 27 -3.03 -9.07 7.39
C THR A 27 -1.72 -8.60 7.99
N LYS A 28 -0.60 -8.82 7.30
CA LYS A 28 0.71 -8.36 7.77
C LYS A 28 0.84 -6.84 7.73
N VAL A 29 0.28 -6.21 6.72
CA VAL A 29 0.25 -4.74 6.63
C VAL A 29 -0.55 -4.15 7.79
N ASN A 30 -1.69 -4.74 8.13
CA ASN A 30 -2.50 -4.29 9.26
C ASN A 30 -1.74 -4.39 10.59
N ALA A 31 -0.91 -5.42 10.76
CA ALA A 31 -0.07 -5.53 11.94
C ALA A 31 0.94 -4.37 12.06
N LEU A 32 1.43 -3.87 10.93
CA LEU A 32 2.33 -2.70 10.91
C LEU A 32 1.57 -1.43 11.31
N ILE A 33 0.31 -1.29 10.91
CA ILE A 33 -0.53 -0.17 11.33
C ILE A 33 -0.69 -0.18 12.86
N GLU A 34 -0.94 -1.35 13.44
CA GLU A 34 -1.09 -1.50 14.90
C GLU A 34 0.18 -1.11 15.65
N ARG A 35 1.35 -1.26 15.02
CA ARG A 35 2.62 -0.82 15.60
C ARG A 35 2.91 0.65 15.37
N SER A 36 1.96 1.40 14.81
CA SER A 36 2.10 2.84 14.53
C SER A 36 3.22 3.18 13.55
N GLU A 37 3.55 2.26 12.64
CA GLU A 37 4.56 2.53 11.61
C GLU A 37 4.06 3.56 10.60
N PHE A 38 2.76 3.58 10.38
CA PHE A 38 2.09 4.55 9.52
C PHE A 38 0.59 4.55 9.83
N LYS A 39 -0.11 5.53 9.26
CA LYS A 39 -1.55 5.68 9.46
C LYS A 39 -2.28 5.37 8.14
N MET A 40 -3.27 4.50 8.19
CA MET A 40 -4.09 4.24 7.02
C MET A 40 -5.21 5.29 6.94
N ILE A 41 -5.19 6.11 5.90
CA ILE A 41 -6.20 7.15 5.68
C ILE A 41 -7.46 6.54 5.09
N ALA A 42 -7.30 5.68 4.09
CA ALA A 42 -8.41 4.99 3.44
C ALA A 42 -7.91 3.68 2.87
N ILE A 43 -8.71 2.63 2.98
CA ILE A 43 -8.41 1.32 2.41
C ILE A 43 -9.71 0.58 2.18
N GLY A 44 -9.84 -0.06 1.02
CA GLY A 44 -10.98 -0.89 0.74
C GLY A 44 -11.26 -1.06 -0.73
N PRO A 45 -12.37 -1.78 -1.03
CA PRO A 45 -12.82 -1.93 -2.40
C PRO A 45 -13.14 -0.58 -3.02
N VAL A 46 -12.83 -0.43 -4.30
CA VAL A 46 -13.12 0.80 -5.03
C VAL A 46 -14.62 0.84 -5.34
N ALA A 47 -15.29 1.90 -4.88
CA ALA A 47 -16.72 2.09 -5.12
C ALA A 47 -16.99 2.48 -6.58
N LYS A 48 -16.10 3.27 -7.18
CA LYS A 48 -16.24 3.74 -8.55
C LYS A 48 -14.89 4.22 -9.08
N THR A 49 -14.54 3.79 -10.29
CA THR A 49 -13.43 4.37 -11.02
C THR A 49 -13.96 5.58 -11.79
N GLN A 50 -13.55 6.78 -11.37
CA GLN A 50 -14.08 8.03 -11.95
C GLN A 50 -13.53 8.31 -13.33
N ILE A 51 -12.21 8.14 -13.49
CA ILE A 51 -11.51 8.35 -14.74
C ILE A 51 -10.45 7.25 -14.88
N GLY A 52 -10.41 6.60 -16.00
CA GLY A 52 -9.42 5.56 -16.27
C GLY A 52 -9.91 4.56 -17.31
N ALA A 53 -8.95 3.92 -17.97
CA ALA A 53 -9.23 2.92 -19.01
C ALA A 53 -9.70 1.60 -18.42
N LYS A 54 -9.38 1.34 -17.14
CA LYS A 54 -9.72 0.09 -16.46
C LYS A 54 -10.31 0.40 -15.09
N ASP A 55 -11.24 -0.45 -14.66
CA ASP A 55 -11.78 -0.37 -13.31
C ASP A 55 -10.76 -0.90 -12.32
N MET A 56 -10.59 -0.16 -11.21
CA MET A 56 -9.74 -0.59 -10.10
C MET A 56 -10.58 -1.39 -9.12
N GLN A 57 -10.01 -2.44 -8.54
CA GLN A 57 -10.72 -3.28 -7.58
C GLN A 57 -10.57 -2.80 -6.15
N PHE A 58 -9.40 -2.26 -5.83
CA PHE A 58 -9.03 -1.96 -4.45
C PHE A 58 -8.08 -0.77 -4.43
N ALA A 59 -8.14 0.03 -3.38
CA ALA A 59 -7.23 1.16 -3.23
C ALA A 59 -6.89 1.39 -1.77
N ALA A 60 -5.73 2.01 -1.53
CA ALA A 60 -5.31 2.35 -0.18
C ALA A 60 -4.46 3.62 -0.21
N VAL A 61 -4.63 4.44 0.82
CA VAL A 61 -3.82 5.64 1.04
C VAL A 61 -3.24 5.55 2.44
N ALA A 62 -1.92 5.51 2.53
CA ALA A 62 -1.20 5.45 3.80
C ALA A 62 -0.43 6.74 4.02
N GLU A 63 -0.49 7.27 5.26
CA GLU A 63 0.21 8.49 5.65
C GLU A 63 1.38 8.14 6.56
N PHE A 64 2.55 8.65 6.24
CA PHE A 64 3.76 8.52 7.04
C PHE A 64 4.12 9.87 7.65
N GLU A 65 4.71 9.84 8.83
CA GLU A 65 5.08 11.04 9.57
C GLU A 65 5.99 11.97 8.76
N THR A 66 6.88 11.39 7.94
CA THR A 66 7.77 12.15 7.08
C THR A 66 7.82 11.52 5.69
N TYR A 67 8.17 12.34 4.70
CA TYR A 67 8.40 11.88 3.33
C TYR A 67 9.52 10.82 3.28
N GLU A 68 10.59 11.02 4.06
CA GLU A 68 11.71 10.08 4.10
C GLU A 68 11.28 8.70 4.61
N LYS A 69 10.42 8.66 5.62
CA LYS A 69 9.88 7.40 6.13
C LYS A 69 9.03 6.70 5.06
N ALA A 70 8.21 7.46 4.33
CA ALA A 70 7.42 6.92 3.24
C ALA A 70 8.33 6.32 2.15
N MET A 71 9.38 7.01 1.77
CA MET A 71 10.32 6.54 0.75
C MET A 71 11.08 5.29 1.17
N SER A 72 11.47 5.20 2.43
CA SER A 72 12.26 4.07 2.93
C SER A 72 11.42 2.85 3.33
N PHE A 73 10.11 3.01 3.44
CA PHE A 73 9.24 1.94 3.95
C PHE A 73 9.25 0.68 3.07
N ILE A 74 9.51 0.82 1.78
CA ILE A 74 9.62 -0.31 0.86
C ILE A 74 10.67 -1.32 1.34
N SER A 75 11.68 -0.85 2.08
CA SER A 75 12.76 -1.68 2.62
C SER A 75 12.57 -2.02 4.10
N HIS A 76 11.48 -1.59 4.71
CA HIS A 76 11.19 -1.91 6.11
C HIS A 76 11.04 -3.42 6.27
N PRO A 77 11.74 -4.05 7.25
CA PRO A 77 11.70 -5.52 7.39
C PRO A 77 10.29 -6.09 7.50
N GLY A 78 9.39 -5.41 8.24
CA GLY A 78 8.01 -5.85 8.37
C GLY A 78 7.25 -5.79 7.05
N TYR A 79 7.54 -4.78 6.22
CA TYR A 79 6.90 -4.66 4.91
C TYR A 79 7.47 -5.68 3.92
N VAL A 80 8.78 -5.91 3.95
CA VAL A 80 9.41 -6.95 3.13
C VAL A 80 8.80 -8.31 3.44
N ASP A 81 8.57 -8.59 4.73
CA ASP A 81 7.90 -9.82 5.14
C ASP A 81 6.49 -9.92 4.57
N ALA A 82 5.75 -8.81 4.56
CA ALA A 82 4.41 -8.78 3.95
C ALA A 82 4.48 -9.02 2.44
N LEU A 83 5.45 -8.41 1.75
CA LEU A 83 5.62 -8.60 0.31
C LEU A 83 5.90 -10.07 -0.05
N ASN A 84 6.57 -10.80 0.81
CA ASN A 84 6.87 -12.22 0.57
C ASN A 84 5.61 -13.07 0.44
N GLU A 85 4.49 -12.62 1.00
CA GLU A 85 3.21 -13.34 0.85
C GLU A 85 2.68 -13.28 -0.57
N LEU A 86 3.09 -12.28 -1.35
CA LEU A 86 2.68 -12.14 -2.74
C LEU A 86 3.54 -12.98 -3.70
N GLY A 87 4.61 -13.59 -3.18
CA GLY A 87 5.50 -14.45 -3.96
C GLY A 87 6.69 -13.72 -4.57
N ALA A 88 7.62 -14.47 -5.14
CA ALA A 88 8.82 -13.92 -5.75
C ALA A 88 8.50 -13.02 -6.95
N ASP A 89 7.40 -13.30 -7.64
CA ASP A 89 6.89 -12.48 -8.72
C ASP A 89 5.48 -12.02 -8.35
N GLU A 90 5.38 -10.79 -7.85
CA GLU A 90 4.14 -10.23 -7.36
C GLU A 90 3.01 -10.26 -8.39
N ILE A 91 3.33 -10.10 -9.67
CA ILE A 91 2.33 -10.02 -10.74
C ILE A 91 1.49 -11.30 -10.89
N ILE A 92 1.96 -12.42 -10.36
CA ILE A 92 1.21 -13.68 -10.34
C ILE A 92 0.03 -13.59 -9.36
N SER A 93 0.18 -12.80 -8.29
CA SER A 93 -0.81 -12.69 -7.22
C SER A 93 -1.70 -11.46 -7.35
N VAL A 94 -1.14 -10.34 -7.81
CA VAL A 94 -1.86 -9.08 -7.85
C VAL A 94 -1.25 -8.14 -8.90
N LYS A 95 -2.11 -7.42 -9.61
CA LYS A 95 -1.68 -6.34 -10.50
C LYS A 95 -2.00 -5.02 -9.82
N ARG A 96 -0.98 -4.28 -9.47
CA ARG A 96 -1.13 -3.02 -8.74
C ARG A 96 -0.04 -2.03 -9.09
N THR A 97 -0.34 -0.77 -8.80
CA THR A 97 0.61 0.34 -8.92
C THR A 97 0.61 1.09 -7.60
N SER A 98 1.80 1.43 -7.13
CA SER A 98 1.98 2.17 -5.90
C SER A 98 2.94 3.33 -6.16
N CYS A 99 2.66 4.48 -5.56
CA CYS A 99 3.54 5.63 -5.67
C CYS A 99 3.65 6.35 -4.33
N VAL A 100 4.73 7.12 -4.17
CA VAL A 100 4.98 7.93 -2.99
C VAL A 100 4.82 9.40 -3.36
N VAL A 101 4.03 10.11 -2.57
CA VAL A 101 3.77 11.54 -2.76
C VAL A 101 4.16 12.29 -1.51
N SER A 102 4.83 13.44 -1.68
CA SER A 102 5.12 14.36 -0.59
C SER A 102 3.93 15.29 -0.40
N GLY A 103 3.44 15.34 0.83
CA GLY A 103 2.29 16.17 1.15
C GLY A 103 2.61 17.49 1.79
#